data_1bf2fb75bb563b3f66f0397180dd53a9
#
_entry.id   1bf2fb75bb563b3f66f0397180dd53a9
#
_cell.length_a   1.000
_cell.length_b   1.000
_cell.length_c   1.000
_cell.angle_alpha   90.00
_cell.angle_beta   90.00
_cell.angle_gamma   90.00
#
_symmetry.space_group_name_H-M   'P 1'
#
loop_
_entity.id
_entity.type
_entity.pdbx_description
1 polymer ?
#
loop_
_entity_poly.entity_id
_entity_poly.type
_entity_poly.pdbx_seq_one_letter_code
_entity_poly.pdbx_strand_id
1 'polypeptide(L)'
;MEVNINFFLITYNMLLDKAVQHLTPEELDKLTCYTVQKKVPKQITTKVAKRINEWELPWNDYFYQKSQCYEYGAMVHLYTNKELIEKLTHVGIMHYDVIFNTNSVQSVISELTKNPDTIFYQMIRPKEQLSLSKYEVSKLCEFMSEKMETEVDGSIAWDNGWISEALSLTPKYVFEKYAKFLYENHLEILDILKNNRWNIMNHCPHRMCGILERMWGFYLVSRNLPLKQLDITHDWDSYQHKHMDSNGTGIKFL
;
A
#
# COMPACT_ATOMS: atom_id res chain seq x y z
N MET A 1 -0.81 -25.65 5.26
CA MET A 1 -1.54 -24.49 5.83
C MET A 1 -2.53 -23.99 4.79
N GLU A 2 -3.78 -23.75 5.16
CA GLU A 2 -4.75 -23.20 4.22
C GLU A 2 -4.39 -21.74 3.91
N VAL A 3 -4.32 -21.39 2.62
CA VAL A 3 -4.02 -20.04 2.17
C VAL A 3 -5.29 -19.23 2.21
N ASN A 4 -5.35 -18.22 3.09
CA ASN A 4 -6.46 -17.29 3.18
C ASN A 4 -5.96 -15.87 2.97
N ILE A 5 -6.32 -15.28 1.83
CA ILE A 5 -5.87 -13.95 1.41
C ILE A 5 -7.04 -12.98 1.27
N ASN A 6 -6.76 -11.69 1.41
CA ASN A 6 -7.66 -10.63 1.00
C ASN A 6 -6.89 -9.45 0.44
N PHE A 7 -7.37 -8.91 -0.67
CA PHE A 7 -6.90 -7.65 -1.26
C PHE A 7 -7.84 -6.52 -0.84
N PHE A 8 -7.33 -5.57 -0.10
CA PHE A 8 -8.04 -4.34 0.24
C PHE A 8 -7.79 -3.31 -0.86
N LEU A 9 -8.83 -3.03 -1.63
CA LEU A 9 -8.81 -2.04 -2.72
C LEU A 9 -9.07 -0.66 -2.13
N ILE A 10 -8.00 0.10 -1.95
CA ILE A 10 -8.08 1.43 -1.35
C ILE A 10 -8.71 2.40 -2.33
N THR A 11 -9.90 2.88 -2.02
CA THR A 11 -10.74 3.70 -2.89
C THR A 11 -10.91 5.12 -2.35
N TYR A 12 -10.63 6.10 -3.20
CA TYR A 12 -10.89 7.50 -2.90
C TYR A 12 -12.23 7.97 -3.48
N ASN A 13 -12.36 7.94 -4.80
CA ASN A 13 -13.49 8.50 -5.52
C ASN A 13 -14.29 7.49 -6.31
N MET A 14 -13.68 6.38 -6.71
CA MET A 14 -14.31 5.37 -7.55
C MET A 14 -13.56 4.05 -7.51
N LEU A 15 -14.27 3.00 -7.85
CA LEU A 15 -13.74 1.70 -8.24
C LEU A 15 -14.57 1.24 -9.44
N LEU A 16 -13.98 1.19 -10.63
CA LEU A 16 -14.68 0.85 -11.86
C LEU A 16 -14.84 -0.66 -12.03
N ASP A 17 -15.89 -1.08 -12.74
CA ASP A 17 -16.13 -2.50 -13.04
C ASP A 17 -14.98 -3.17 -13.76
N LYS A 18 -14.25 -2.41 -14.59
CA LYS A 18 -13.10 -2.93 -15.33
C LYS A 18 -11.93 -3.37 -14.45
N ALA A 19 -11.80 -2.81 -13.24
CA ALA A 19 -10.76 -3.24 -12.29
C ALA A 19 -10.84 -4.74 -11.97
N VAL A 20 -12.05 -5.29 -11.98
CA VAL A 20 -12.36 -6.65 -11.55
C VAL A 20 -13.11 -7.47 -12.61
N GLN A 21 -13.21 -6.98 -13.84
CA GLN A 21 -14.05 -7.60 -14.90
C GLN A 21 -13.61 -9.00 -15.32
N HIS A 22 -12.34 -9.33 -15.12
CA HIS A 22 -11.74 -10.61 -15.52
C HIS A 22 -11.71 -11.64 -14.37
N LEU A 23 -12.19 -11.27 -13.18
CA LEU A 23 -12.18 -12.14 -12.01
C LEU A 23 -13.44 -13.01 -11.94
N THR A 24 -13.27 -14.25 -11.52
CA THR A 24 -14.36 -15.16 -11.20
C THR A 24 -15.06 -14.77 -9.89
N PRO A 25 -16.27 -15.27 -9.59
CA PRO A 25 -16.92 -15.02 -8.30
C PRO A 25 -16.06 -15.42 -7.10
N GLU A 26 -15.33 -16.54 -7.19
CA GLU A 26 -14.45 -17.04 -6.13
C GLU A 26 -13.25 -16.12 -5.91
N GLU A 27 -12.72 -15.53 -6.98
CA GLU A 27 -11.65 -14.54 -6.90
C GLU A 27 -12.16 -13.20 -6.33
N LEU A 28 -13.37 -12.78 -6.71
CA LEU A 28 -14.01 -11.57 -6.17
C LEU A 28 -14.22 -11.66 -4.65
N ASP A 29 -14.47 -12.86 -4.11
CA ASP A 29 -14.56 -13.08 -2.66
C ASP A 29 -13.25 -12.83 -1.90
N LYS A 30 -12.13 -12.72 -2.60
CA LYS A 30 -10.83 -12.37 -2.04
C LYS A 30 -10.54 -10.87 -2.06
N LEU A 31 -11.53 -10.05 -2.45
CA LEU A 31 -11.39 -8.61 -2.53
C LEU A 31 -12.32 -7.91 -1.53
N THR A 32 -11.85 -6.80 -0.99
CA THR A 32 -12.64 -5.88 -0.16
C THR A 32 -12.44 -4.46 -0.65
N CYS A 33 -13.51 -3.78 -1.01
CA CYS A 33 -13.48 -2.36 -1.29
C CYS A 33 -13.33 -1.58 0.02
N TYR A 34 -12.21 -0.88 0.18
CA TYR A 34 -11.87 -0.13 1.38
C TYR A 34 -11.89 1.36 1.08
N THR A 35 -12.88 2.07 1.60
CA THR A 35 -13.10 3.49 1.32
C THR A 35 -12.43 4.36 2.38
N VAL A 36 -11.52 5.24 1.94
CA VAL A 36 -10.75 6.16 2.82
C VAL A 36 -11.36 7.55 2.91
N GLN A 37 -12.48 7.81 2.27
CA GLN A 37 -13.17 9.10 2.32
C GLN A 37 -14.43 9.05 3.17
N LYS A 38 -14.73 10.18 3.85
CA LYS A 38 -15.94 10.33 4.66
C LYS A 38 -17.23 10.18 3.84
N LYS A 39 -17.20 10.61 2.58
CA LYS A 39 -18.33 10.43 1.66
C LYS A 39 -18.07 9.19 0.81
N VAL A 40 -19.04 8.28 0.80
CA VAL A 40 -18.97 7.10 -0.07
C VAL A 40 -18.81 7.56 -1.52
N PRO A 41 -17.85 7.02 -2.26
CA PRO A 41 -17.63 7.34 -3.66
C PRO A 41 -18.89 7.10 -4.50
N LYS A 42 -19.11 7.95 -5.49
CA LYS A 42 -20.32 7.89 -6.34
C LYS A 42 -20.33 6.70 -7.30
N GLN A 43 -19.16 6.15 -7.61
CA GLN A 43 -18.99 5.08 -8.59
C GLN A 43 -18.16 3.95 -7.97
N ILE A 44 -18.81 3.04 -7.27
CA ILE A 44 -18.17 1.80 -6.79
C ILE A 44 -18.85 0.63 -7.46
N THR A 45 -18.04 -0.23 -8.08
CA THR A 45 -18.50 -1.50 -8.67
C THR A 45 -19.32 -2.31 -7.66
N THR A 46 -20.42 -2.87 -8.11
CA THR A 46 -21.24 -3.78 -7.29
C THR A 46 -20.70 -5.20 -7.27
N LYS A 47 -19.71 -5.52 -8.12
CA LYS A 47 -19.11 -6.87 -8.21
C LYS A 47 -18.33 -7.25 -6.95
N VAL A 48 -17.70 -6.29 -6.25
CA VAL A 48 -17.04 -6.52 -4.97
C VAL A 48 -18.06 -6.36 -3.84
N ALA A 49 -18.48 -7.48 -3.25
CA ALA A 49 -19.53 -7.49 -2.23
C ALA A 49 -19.05 -6.97 -0.87
N LYS A 50 -17.80 -7.29 -0.49
CA LYS A 50 -17.22 -6.86 0.78
C LYS A 50 -16.82 -5.40 0.73
N ARG A 51 -17.30 -4.62 1.69
CA ARG A 51 -17.06 -3.16 1.76
C ARG A 51 -16.73 -2.76 3.18
N ILE A 52 -15.75 -1.89 3.31
CA ILE A 52 -15.36 -1.24 4.55
C ILE A 52 -15.29 0.25 4.26
N ASN A 53 -15.94 1.06 5.10
CA ASN A 53 -15.71 2.49 5.15
C ASN A 53 -14.93 2.78 6.43
N GLU A 54 -13.72 3.29 6.29
CA GLU A 54 -12.86 3.57 7.44
C GLU A 54 -13.49 4.53 8.46
N TRP A 55 -14.38 5.42 8.00
CA TRP A 55 -15.06 6.38 8.86
C TRP A 55 -16.18 5.79 9.72
N GLU A 56 -16.59 4.57 9.45
CA GLU A 56 -17.61 3.83 10.22
C GLU A 56 -17.00 2.93 11.30
N LEU A 57 -15.67 2.80 11.30
CA LEU A 57 -14.96 1.93 12.23
C LEU A 57 -14.31 2.76 13.36
N PRO A 58 -14.07 2.18 14.54
CA PRO A 58 -13.35 2.85 15.60
C PRO A 58 -11.94 3.23 15.18
N TRP A 59 -11.60 4.51 15.33
CA TRP A 59 -10.23 5.00 15.14
C TRP A 59 -9.57 5.23 16.49
N ASN A 60 -8.43 4.60 16.69
CA ASN A 60 -7.61 4.86 17.85
C ASN A 60 -6.67 6.04 17.64
N ASP A 61 -6.39 6.39 16.38
CA ASP A 61 -5.52 7.51 16.01
C ASP A 61 -6.00 8.19 14.72
N TYR A 62 -6.45 9.43 14.85
CA TYR A 62 -6.89 10.26 13.73
C TYR A 62 -5.74 10.85 12.91
N PHE A 63 -4.49 10.64 13.31
CA PHE A 63 -3.34 11.25 12.67
C PHE A 63 -3.25 10.84 11.19
N TYR A 64 -3.26 9.54 10.90
CA TYR A 64 -3.16 9.03 9.54
C TYR A 64 -4.37 9.41 8.68
N GLN A 65 -5.55 9.42 9.27
CA GLN A 65 -6.78 9.85 8.59
C GLN A 65 -6.73 11.33 8.20
N LYS A 66 -6.32 12.21 9.12
CA LYS A 66 -6.21 13.65 8.87
C LYS A 66 -5.05 14.02 7.95
N SER A 67 -3.99 13.23 7.95
CA SER A 67 -2.79 13.48 7.15
C SER A 67 -2.92 13.02 5.70
N GLN A 68 -4.06 12.48 5.31
CA GLN A 68 -4.30 11.95 3.95
C GLN A 68 -3.24 10.91 3.55
N CYS A 69 -2.85 10.05 4.48
CA CYS A 69 -1.86 9.01 4.25
C CYS A 69 -2.46 7.75 3.60
N TYR A 70 -3.68 7.82 3.18
CA TYR A 70 -4.42 6.86 2.34
C TYR A 70 -4.12 5.37 2.66
N GLU A 71 -3.30 4.72 1.84
CA GLU A 71 -2.92 3.30 1.96
C GLU A 71 -2.28 3.01 3.32
N TYR A 72 -1.45 3.92 3.79
CA TYR A 72 -0.74 3.78 5.08
C TYR A 72 -1.66 4.02 6.25
N GLY A 73 -2.63 4.93 6.10
CA GLY A 73 -3.74 5.07 7.03
C GLY A 73 -4.57 3.80 7.11
N ALA A 74 -4.91 3.20 5.96
CA ALA A 74 -5.61 1.93 5.90
C ALA A 74 -4.81 0.78 6.55
N MET A 75 -3.48 0.73 6.35
CA MET A 75 -2.62 -0.27 7.02
C MET A 75 -2.70 -0.16 8.54
N VAL A 76 -2.59 1.05 9.08
CA VAL A 76 -2.70 1.29 10.53
C VAL A 76 -4.09 0.93 11.04
N HIS A 77 -5.13 1.29 10.28
CA HIS A 77 -6.50 0.99 10.63
C HIS A 77 -6.79 -0.53 10.65
N LEU A 78 -6.34 -1.27 9.65
CA LEU A 78 -6.43 -2.74 9.63
C LEU A 78 -5.65 -3.37 10.78
N TYR A 79 -4.52 -2.81 11.16
CA TYR A 79 -3.73 -3.27 12.29
C TYR A 79 -4.42 -3.03 13.63
N THR A 80 -5.09 -1.89 13.82
CA THR A 80 -5.81 -1.57 15.06
C THR A 80 -7.18 -2.26 15.17
N ASN A 81 -7.78 -2.66 14.04
CA ASN A 81 -9.03 -3.43 13.96
C ASN A 81 -8.73 -4.87 13.52
N LYS A 82 -8.06 -5.61 14.39
CA LYS A 82 -7.47 -6.94 14.09
C LYS A 82 -8.47 -7.95 13.56
N GLU A 83 -9.74 -7.86 13.93
CA GLU A 83 -10.82 -8.73 13.48
C GLU A 83 -10.98 -8.74 11.94
N LEU A 84 -10.57 -7.64 11.26
CA LEU A 84 -10.63 -7.52 9.81
C LEU A 84 -9.59 -8.41 9.10
N ILE A 85 -8.49 -8.72 9.78
CA ILE A 85 -7.36 -9.48 9.20
C ILE A 85 -7.02 -10.74 10.00
N GLU A 86 -7.70 -11.02 11.10
CA GLU A 86 -7.36 -12.10 12.04
C GLU A 86 -7.22 -13.45 11.35
N LYS A 87 -8.18 -13.79 10.47
CA LYS A 87 -8.23 -15.07 9.77
C LYS A 87 -7.36 -15.14 8.51
N LEU A 88 -6.74 -14.03 8.12
CA LEU A 88 -5.93 -13.98 6.91
C LEU A 88 -4.53 -14.56 7.17
N THR A 89 -3.97 -15.21 6.17
CA THR A 89 -2.54 -15.56 6.11
C THR A 89 -1.74 -14.47 5.41
N HIS A 90 -2.36 -13.76 4.47
CA HIS A 90 -1.73 -12.68 3.71
C HIS A 90 -2.69 -11.49 3.58
N VAL A 91 -2.12 -10.29 3.61
CA VAL A 91 -2.83 -9.02 3.47
C VAL A 91 -2.35 -8.30 2.22
N GLY A 92 -3.27 -8.01 1.32
CA GLY A 92 -3.02 -7.24 0.11
C GLY A 92 -3.51 -5.80 0.24
N ILE A 93 -2.68 -4.84 -0.12
CA ILE A 93 -3.07 -3.43 -0.26
C ILE A 93 -2.96 -3.09 -1.75
N MET A 94 -4.06 -2.63 -2.33
CA MET A 94 -4.16 -2.32 -3.75
C MET A 94 -4.81 -0.95 -3.95
N HIS A 95 -4.44 -0.29 -5.03
CA HIS A 95 -5.14 0.93 -5.46
C HIS A 95 -6.39 0.58 -6.29
N TYR A 96 -7.31 1.52 -6.35
CA TYR A 96 -8.55 1.44 -7.10
C TYR A 96 -8.36 1.52 -8.64
N ASP A 97 -7.20 1.98 -9.09
CA ASP A 97 -6.83 2.20 -10.50
C ASP A 97 -6.01 1.04 -11.10
N VAL A 98 -6.13 -0.15 -10.52
CA VAL A 98 -5.54 -1.36 -11.07
C VAL A 98 -6.60 -2.24 -11.72
N ILE A 99 -6.21 -2.98 -12.73
CA ILE A 99 -7.01 -4.03 -13.38
C ILE A 99 -6.37 -5.36 -13.04
N PHE A 100 -7.13 -6.25 -12.40
CA PHE A 100 -6.74 -7.63 -12.21
C PHE A 100 -6.90 -8.40 -13.51
N ASN A 101 -5.83 -9.04 -13.98
CA ASN A 101 -5.88 -9.87 -15.17
C ASN A 101 -6.54 -11.22 -14.88
N THR A 102 -6.89 -11.95 -15.93
CA THR A 102 -7.55 -13.27 -15.82
C THR A 102 -6.69 -14.24 -15.01
N ASN A 103 -7.30 -14.92 -14.02
CA ASN A 103 -6.64 -15.86 -13.11
C ASN A 103 -5.53 -15.25 -12.23
N SER A 104 -5.43 -13.93 -12.12
CA SER A 104 -4.37 -13.28 -11.33
C SER A 104 -4.43 -13.67 -9.86
N VAL A 105 -5.60 -13.69 -9.25
CA VAL A 105 -5.80 -14.07 -7.84
C VAL A 105 -5.57 -15.57 -7.64
N GLN A 106 -6.05 -16.41 -8.56
CA GLN A 106 -5.84 -17.86 -8.50
C GLN A 106 -4.36 -18.23 -8.65
N SER A 107 -3.63 -17.52 -9.50
CA SER A 107 -2.17 -17.66 -9.65
C SER A 107 -1.43 -17.36 -8.35
N VAL A 108 -1.83 -16.29 -7.65
CA VAL A 108 -1.29 -15.92 -6.33
C VAL A 108 -1.54 -17.03 -5.31
N ILE A 109 -2.77 -17.53 -5.20
CA ILE A 109 -3.13 -18.60 -4.26
C ILE A 109 -2.31 -19.86 -4.55
N SER A 110 -2.17 -20.22 -5.82
CA SER A 110 -1.38 -21.38 -6.25
C SER A 110 0.09 -21.25 -5.87
N GLU A 111 0.68 -20.07 -6.00
CA GLU A 111 2.05 -19.82 -5.58
C GLU A 111 2.21 -19.88 -4.06
N LEU A 112 1.33 -19.21 -3.31
CA LEU A 112 1.37 -19.20 -1.84
C LEU A 112 1.18 -20.58 -1.23
N THR A 113 0.47 -21.47 -1.91
CA THR A 113 0.34 -22.87 -1.49
C THR A 113 1.69 -23.59 -1.49
N LYS A 114 2.59 -23.21 -2.40
CA LYS A 114 3.93 -23.79 -2.54
C LYS A 114 4.97 -23.04 -1.70
N ASN A 115 4.88 -21.71 -1.73
CA ASN A 115 5.82 -20.78 -1.13
C ASN A 115 5.06 -19.76 -0.27
N PRO A 116 4.70 -20.08 0.98
CA PRO A 116 3.80 -19.26 1.80
C PRO A 116 4.41 -17.92 2.26
N ASP A 117 5.72 -17.75 2.16
CA ASP A 117 6.38 -16.49 2.52
C ASP A 117 6.59 -15.55 1.33
N THR A 118 6.04 -15.87 0.14
CA THR A 118 6.18 -15.02 -1.04
C THR A 118 5.52 -13.66 -0.85
N ILE A 119 6.27 -12.60 -1.12
CA ILE A 119 5.76 -11.23 -1.23
C ILE A 119 5.43 -10.98 -2.70
N PHE A 120 4.19 -10.58 -2.96
CA PHE A 120 3.80 -10.12 -4.28
C PHE A 120 3.84 -8.59 -4.34
N TYR A 121 4.30 -8.06 -5.46
CA TYR A 121 4.42 -6.62 -5.71
C TYR A 121 3.98 -6.30 -7.13
N GLN A 122 3.63 -5.04 -7.39
CA GLN A 122 3.32 -4.60 -8.74
C GLN A 122 4.59 -4.25 -9.53
N MET A 123 5.44 -3.40 -8.97
CA MET A 123 6.56 -2.81 -9.68
C MET A 123 7.79 -2.60 -8.80
N ILE A 124 8.96 -2.89 -9.33
CA ILE A 124 10.24 -2.42 -8.79
C ILE A 124 10.70 -1.22 -9.61
N ARG A 125 11.00 -0.12 -8.95
CA ARG A 125 11.55 1.10 -9.57
C ARG A 125 13.04 1.24 -9.29
N PRO A 126 13.82 1.75 -10.26
CA PRO A 126 15.23 1.98 -10.07
C PRO A 126 15.49 3.18 -9.14
N LYS A 127 16.70 3.26 -8.61
CA LYS A 127 17.12 4.33 -7.68
C LYS A 127 16.96 5.75 -8.22
N GLU A 128 17.06 5.93 -9.53
CA GLU A 128 16.89 7.24 -10.21
C GLU A 128 15.48 7.82 -9.98
N GLN A 129 14.51 6.98 -9.66
CA GLN A 129 13.13 7.37 -9.36
C GLN A 129 12.84 7.51 -7.85
N LEU A 130 13.84 7.28 -6.98
CA LEU A 130 13.65 7.42 -5.54
C LEU A 130 13.40 8.87 -5.10
N SER A 131 13.99 9.85 -5.80
CA SER A 131 14.03 11.25 -5.36
C SER A 131 14.68 11.44 -3.99
N LEU A 132 15.53 10.50 -3.57
CA LEU A 132 16.31 10.49 -2.34
C LEU A 132 17.78 10.22 -2.68
N SER A 133 18.69 10.86 -1.95
CA SER A 133 20.10 10.51 -1.99
C SER A 133 20.38 9.20 -1.26
N LYS A 134 21.51 8.57 -1.55
CA LYS A 134 21.96 7.35 -0.84
C LYS A 134 22.05 7.57 0.67
N TYR A 135 22.47 8.75 1.10
CA TYR A 135 22.54 9.11 2.52
C TYR A 135 21.14 9.14 3.17
N GLU A 136 20.16 9.74 2.51
CA GLU A 136 18.78 9.81 3.01
C GLU A 136 18.15 8.42 3.10
N VAL A 137 18.38 7.56 2.09
CA VAL A 137 17.96 6.15 2.14
C VAL A 137 18.57 5.43 3.34
N SER A 138 19.90 5.58 3.55
CA SER A 138 20.58 4.99 4.71
C SER A 138 19.96 5.44 6.03
N LYS A 139 19.72 6.74 6.19
CA LYS A 139 19.13 7.29 7.41
C LYS A 139 17.70 6.80 7.67
N LEU A 140 16.87 6.68 6.64
CA LEU A 140 15.53 6.08 6.78
C LEU A 140 15.60 4.62 7.21
N CYS A 141 16.49 3.85 6.57
CA CYS A 141 16.64 2.43 6.88
C CYS A 141 17.24 2.21 8.27
N GLU A 142 18.19 3.04 8.71
CA GLU A 142 18.72 3.04 10.09
C GLU A 142 17.58 3.31 11.11
N PHE A 143 16.77 4.33 10.89
CA PHE A 143 15.62 4.65 11.72
C PHE A 143 14.61 3.50 11.78
N MET A 144 14.25 2.94 10.62
CA MET A 144 13.34 1.80 10.56
C MET A 144 13.92 0.59 11.29
N SER A 145 15.21 0.29 11.09
CA SER A 145 15.88 -0.84 11.73
C SER A 145 15.86 -0.73 13.25
N GLU A 146 16.13 0.46 13.79
CA GLU A 146 16.04 0.75 15.22
C GLU A 146 14.63 0.53 15.76
N LYS A 147 13.63 1.18 15.15
CA LYS A 147 12.24 1.17 15.66
C LYS A 147 11.52 -0.16 15.44
N MET A 148 11.88 -0.89 14.41
CA MET A 148 11.28 -2.20 14.10
C MET A 148 12.03 -3.37 14.74
N GLU A 149 13.18 -3.13 15.35
CA GLU A 149 14.09 -4.19 15.85
C GLU A 149 14.33 -5.25 14.78
N THR A 150 14.61 -4.80 13.56
CA THR A 150 14.72 -5.64 12.38
C THR A 150 15.56 -4.94 11.34
N GLU A 151 16.55 -5.60 10.81
CA GLU A 151 17.41 -5.03 9.77
C GLU A 151 16.58 -4.60 8.54
N VAL A 152 16.74 -3.34 8.14
CA VAL A 152 16.25 -2.77 6.88
C VAL A 152 17.47 -2.25 6.13
N ASP A 153 17.89 -3.01 5.13
CA ASP A 153 19.11 -2.69 4.37
C ASP A 153 18.84 -1.76 3.19
N GLY A 154 19.20 -0.49 3.38
CA GLY A 154 19.06 0.52 2.34
C GLY A 154 19.93 0.30 1.11
N SER A 155 21.02 -0.51 1.22
CA SER A 155 21.88 -0.82 0.07
C SER A 155 21.15 -1.70 -0.94
N ILE A 156 20.31 -2.62 -0.50
CA ILE A 156 19.49 -3.47 -1.37
C ILE A 156 18.58 -2.61 -2.25
N ALA A 157 17.85 -1.68 -1.61
CA ALA A 157 16.96 -0.77 -2.34
C ALA A 157 17.71 0.16 -3.30
N TRP A 158 18.91 0.58 -2.92
CA TRP A 158 19.76 1.45 -3.74
C TRP A 158 20.35 0.72 -4.95
N ASP A 159 20.80 -0.52 -4.78
CA ASP A 159 21.51 -1.26 -5.81
C ASP A 159 20.56 -2.06 -6.72
N ASN A 160 19.49 -2.62 -6.17
CA ASN A 160 18.56 -3.52 -6.87
C ASN A 160 17.21 -2.89 -7.21
N GLY A 161 16.96 -1.65 -6.74
CA GLY A 161 15.66 -1.00 -6.84
C GLY A 161 14.75 -1.26 -5.63
N TRP A 162 13.63 -0.58 -5.59
CA TRP A 162 12.68 -0.59 -4.48
C TRP A 162 11.25 -0.86 -4.98
N ILE A 163 10.46 -1.56 -4.18
CA ILE A 163 9.04 -1.78 -4.47
C ILE A 163 8.32 -0.45 -4.33
N SER A 164 7.75 0.03 -5.44
CA SER A 164 7.02 1.30 -5.46
C SER A 164 5.54 1.07 -5.26
N GLU A 165 4.89 2.17 -4.86
CA GLU A 165 3.47 2.19 -4.55
C GLU A 165 3.14 1.21 -3.41
N ALA A 166 1.98 1.29 -2.80
CA ALA A 166 1.62 0.36 -1.74
C ALA A 166 1.11 -0.99 -2.26
N LEU A 167 1.16 -1.19 -3.59
CA LEU A 167 0.56 -2.32 -4.29
C LEU A 167 1.32 -3.62 -4.04
N SER A 168 0.93 -4.30 -2.99
CA SER A 168 1.57 -5.55 -2.57
C SER A 168 0.61 -6.48 -1.85
N LEU A 169 0.90 -7.77 -1.91
CA LEU A 169 0.34 -8.79 -1.03
C LEU A 169 1.48 -9.41 -0.24
N THR A 170 1.38 -9.37 1.07
CA THR A 170 2.45 -9.82 1.96
C THR A 170 1.95 -10.82 2.99
N PRO A 171 2.81 -11.71 3.50
CA PRO A 171 2.48 -12.48 4.69
C PRO A 171 1.98 -11.56 5.81
N LYS A 172 0.95 -11.99 6.54
CA LYS A 172 0.33 -11.15 7.59
C LYS A 172 1.35 -10.64 8.61
N TYR A 173 2.31 -11.46 9.03
CA TYR A 173 3.32 -11.03 9.99
C TYR A 173 4.24 -9.91 9.48
N VAL A 174 4.51 -9.88 8.16
CA VAL A 174 5.26 -8.79 7.51
C VAL A 174 4.43 -7.52 7.53
N PHE A 175 3.15 -7.61 7.15
CA PHE A 175 2.20 -6.51 7.18
C PHE A 175 2.05 -5.93 8.59
N GLU A 176 1.75 -6.78 9.58
CA GLU A 176 1.51 -6.36 10.96
C GLU A 176 2.73 -5.66 11.57
N LYS A 177 3.93 -6.15 11.27
CA LYS A 177 5.16 -5.54 11.78
C LYS A 177 5.36 -4.12 11.27
N TYR A 178 5.11 -3.88 9.98
CA TYR A 178 5.21 -2.53 9.41
C TYR A 178 4.07 -1.62 9.88
N ALA A 179 2.85 -2.12 9.90
CA ALA A 179 1.70 -1.36 10.36
C ALA A 179 1.81 -0.95 11.85
N LYS A 180 2.36 -1.85 12.68
CA LYS A 180 2.73 -1.55 14.07
C LYS A 180 3.76 -0.42 14.15
N PHE A 181 4.82 -0.51 13.33
CA PHE A 181 5.84 0.52 13.27
C PHE A 181 5.23 1.90 12.92
N LEU A 182 4.36 1.96 11.92
CA LEU A 182 3.65 3.19 11.56
C LEU A 182 2.82 3.72 12.72
N TYR A 183 2.06 2.84 13.39
CA TYR A 183 1.18 3.22 14.50
C TYR A 183 1.97 3.78 15.69
N GLU A 184 3.05 3.13 16.08
CA GLU A 184 3.82 3.49 17.26
C GLU A 184 4.76 4.70 17.06
N ASN A 185 5.20 4.97 15.81
CA ASN A 185 6.24 5.95 15.53
C ASN A 185 5.79 7.14 14.67
N HIS A 186 4.50 7.37 14.51
CA HIS A 186 3.97 8.39 13.61
C HIS A 186 4.46 9.81 13.91
N LEU A 187 4.65 10.17 15.20
CA LEU A 187 5.17 11.49 15.58
C LEU A 187 6.64 11.65 15.22
N GLU A 188 7.46 10.61 15.40
CA GLU A 188 8.86 10.64 15.02
C GLU A 188 9.02 10.66 13.49
N ILE A 189 8.18 9.93 12.76
CA ILE A 189 8.13 10.00 11.30
C ILE A 189 7.82 11.44 10.86
N LEU A 190 6.84 12.09 11.49
CA LEU A 190 6.54 13.50 11.22
C LEU A 190 7.73 14.43 11.49
N ASP A 191 8.42 14.21 12.60
CA ASP A 191 9.58 15.02 12.98
C ASP A 191 10.71 14.88 11.95
N ILE A 192 11.00 13.66 11.52
CA ILE A 192 11.96 13.39 10.45
C ILE A 192 11.56 14.14 9.17
N LEU A 193 10.28 14.13 8.81
CA LEU A 193 9.79 14.83 7.63
C LEU A 193 9.89 16.34 7.71
N LYS A 194 9.65 16.91 8.89
CA LYS A 194 9.69 18.37 9.11
C LYS A 194 11.10 18.91 9.20
N ASN A 195 11.99 18.18 9.86
CA ASN A 195 13.32 18.67 10.24
C ASN A 195 14.41 18.35 9.22
N ASN A 196 14.22 17.31 8.42
CA ASN A 196 15.23 16.86 7.46
C ASN A 196 14.99 17.40 6.05
N ARG A 197 14.67 18.58 5.79
CA ARG A 197 14.64 19.31 4.49
C ARG A 197 14.87 18.46 3.22
N TRP A 198 14.29 17.26 3.18
CA TRP A 198 14.52 16.32 2.09
C TRP A 198 13.86 16.81 0.80
N ASN A 199 14.56 16.65 -0.32
CA ASN A 199 14.10 17.15 -1.63
C ASN A 199 12.74 16.59 -2.07
N ILE A 200 12.34 15.41 -1.62
CA ILE A 200 11.00 14.87 -1.85
C ILE A 200 9.90 15.85 -1.41
N MET A 201 10.17 16.62 -0.37
CA MET A 201 9.22 17.58 0.17
C MET A 201 8.86 18.71 -0.79
N ASN A 202 9.67 18.97 -1.80
CA ASN A 202 9.46 20.07 -2.74
C ASN A 202 8.65 19.66 -3.99
N HIS A 203 8.56 18.35 -4.29
CA HIS A 203 7.99 17.85 -5.54
C HIS A 203 6.72 17.01 -5.37
N CYS A 204 6.34 16.65 -4.13
CA CYS A 204 5.15 15.85 -3.87
C CYS A 204 4.15 16.64 -3.02
N PRO A 205 2.93 16.93 -3.50
CA PRO A 205 1.89 17.57 -2.70
C PRO A 205 1.43 16.68 -1.52
N HIS A 206 1.67 15.37 -1.61
CA HIS A 206 1.38 14.37 -0.58
C HIS A 206 2.66 13.87 0.08
N ARG A 207 3.44 14.77 0.60
CA ARG A 207 4.81 14.57 1.11
C ARG A 207 4.99 13.33 2.00
N MET A 208 4.08 13.12 2.94
CA MET A 208 4.15 12.00 3.88
C MET A 208 3.93 10.66 3.19
N CYS A 209 2.91 10.54 2.33
CA CYS A 209 2.63 9.31 1.60
C CYS A 209 3.82 8.87 0.74
N GLY A 210 4.47 9.82 0.06
CA GLY A 210 5.64 9.51 -0.76
C GLY A 210 6.82 8.94 0.03
N ILE A 211 7.04 9.38 1.27
CA ILE A 211 8.09 8.80 2.13
C ILE A 211 7.67 7.45 2.70
N LEU A 212 6.43 7.34 3.17
CA LEU A 212 5.89 6.07 3.66
C LEU A 212 5.93 4.99 2.58
N GLU A 213 5.68 5.37 1.32
CA GLU A 213 5.82 4.49 0.16
C GLU A 213 7.24 3.94 0.02
N ARG A 214 8.24 4.81 0.11
CA ARG A 214 9.65 4.39 0.03
C ARG A 214 10.05 3.53 1.21
N MET A 215 9.65 3.92 2.41
CA MET A 215 9.90 3.13 3.63
C MET A 215 9.28 1.73 3.52
N TRP A 216 8.05 1.62 3.03
CA TRP A 216 7.41 0.33 2.76
C TRP A 216 8.22 -0.50 1.76
N GLY A 217 8.58 0.10 0.63
CA GLY A 217 9.37 -0.55 -0.41
C GLY A 217 10.73 -1.03 0.09
N PHE A 218 11.44 -0.21 0.88
CA PHE A 218 12.73 -0.58 1.49
C PHE A 218 12.56 -1.74 2.47
N TYR A 219 11.53 -1.68 3.29
CA TYR A 219 11.22 -2.76 4.22
C TYR A 219 10.98 -4.08 3.49
N LEU A 220 10.16 -4.08 2.45
CA LEU A 220 9.82 -5.29 1.71
C LEU A 220 11.04 -5.93 1.03
N VAL A 221 11.86 -5.14 0.31
CA VAL A 221 13.05 -5.69 -0.37
C VAL A 221 14.12 -6.20 0.60
N SER A 222 14.14 -5.67 1.83
CA SER A 222 15.08 -6.09 2.89
C SER A 222 14.65 -7.37 3.60
N ARG A 223 13.47 -7.94 3.32
CA ARG A 223 12.99 -9.14 4.04
C ARG A 223 13.71 -10.42 3.66
N ASN A 224 14.46 -10.45 2.58
CA ASN A 224 15.07 -11.67 2.04
C ASN A 224 14.04 -12.81 1.84
N LEU A 225 12.81 -12.44 1.47
CA LEU A 225 11.72 -13.36 1.15
C LEU A 225 11.57 -13.46 -0.38
N PRO A 226 10.97 -14.54 -0.90
CA PRO A 226 10.69 -14.64 -2.33
C PRO A 226 9.83 -13.46 -2.80
N LEU A 227 10.28 -12.78 -3.85
CA LEU A 227 9.56 -11.67 -4.48
C LEU A 227 8.97 -12.10 -5.81
N LYS A 228 7.69 -11.81 -6.05
CA LYS A 228 7.01 -12.15 -7.28
C LYS A 228 6.10 -11.02 -7.76
N GLN A 229 6.13 -10.73 -9.05
CA GLN A 229 5.28 -9.68 -9.61
C GLN A 229 3.82 -10.15 -9.67
N LEU A 230 2.89 -9.25 -9.30
CA LEU A 230 1.47 -9.42 -9.49
C LEU A 230 1.10 -9.27 -10.96
N ASP A 231 0.19 -10.11 -11.43
CA ASP A 231 -0.38 -9.98 -12.78
C ASP A 231 -1.56 -9.00 -12.76
N ILE A 232 -1.22 -7.72 -12.65
CA ILE A 232 -2.15 -6.60 -12.68
C ILE A 232 -1.64 -5.50 -13.61
N THR A 233 -2.56 -4.70 -14.12
CA THR A 233 -2.26 -3.56 -15.00
C THR A 233 -2.76 -2.27 -14.38
N HIS A 234 -2.00 -1.18 -14.45
CA HIS A 234 -2.48 0.15 -14.11
C HIS A 234 -3.44 0.70 -15.15
N ASP A 235 -4.54 1.27 -14.69
CA ASP A 235 -5.52 1.93 -15.54
C ASP A 235 -5.31 3.45 -15.58
N TRP A 236 -4.16 3.86 -16.10
CA TRP A 236 -3.83 5.28 -16.22
C TRP A 236 -4.85 6.06 -17.04
N ASP A 237 -5.38 5.47 -18.11
CA ASP A 237 -6.26 6.17 -19.06
C ASP A 237 -7.59 6.60 -18.42
N SER A 238 -8.16 5.78 -17.53
CA SER A 238 -9.43 6.11 -16.89
C SER A 238 -9.32 7.15 -15.78
N TYR A 239 -8.13 7.30 -15.20
CA TYR A 239 -7.93 8.11 -13.99
C TYR A 239 -7.11 9.37 -14.24
N GLN A 240 -6.27 9.43 -15.27
CA GLN A 240 -5.41 10.58 -15.59
C GLN A 240 -6.19 11.91 -15.65
N HIS A 241 -7.35 11.93 -16.28
CA HIS A 241 -8.15 13.15 -16.45
C HIS A 241 -8.99 13.52 -15.22
N LYS A 242 -9.06 12.65 -14.21
CA LYS A 242 -9.93 12.85 -13.04
C LYS A 242 -9.14 13.25 -11.78
N HIS A 243 -7.82 13.13 -11.82
CA HIS A 243 -6.91 13.45 -10.72
C HIS A 243 -6.09 14.71 -10.94
N MET A 244 -6.12 15.28 -12.15
CA MET A 244 -5.47 16.56 -12.44
C MET A 244 -6.52 17.65 -12.54
N ASP A 245 -6.29 18.77 -11.86
CA ASP A 245 -6.98 20.01 -12.15
C ASP A 245 -6.56 20.55 -13.53
N SER A 246 -7.24 21.56 -14.02
CA SER A 246 -6.96 22.21 -15.32
C SER A 246 -5.53 22.75 -15.47
N ASN A 247 -4.73 22.75 -14.39
CA ASN A 247 -3.36 23.25 -14.35
C ASN A 247 -2.34 22.10 -14.15
N GLY A 248 -2.77 20.82 -14.15
CA GLY A 248 -1.87 19.68 -13.92
C GLY A 248 -1.37 19.55 -12.47
N THR A 249 -1.91 20.34 -11.56
CA THR A 249 -1.67 20.22 -10.13
C THR A 249 -2.70 19.26 -9.56
N GLY A 250 -2.26 18.20 -8.90
CA GLY A 250 -3.14 17.15 -8.38
C GLY A 250 -4.33 17.70 -7.60
N ILE A 251 -5.39 16.93 -7.55
CA ILE A 251 -6.68 17.28 -6.93
C ILE A 251 -6.46 17.97 -5.57
N LYS A 252 -6.95 19.18 -5.43
CA LYS A 252 -7.19 19.77 -4.10
C LYS A 252 -8.34 18.98 -3.46
N PHE A 253 -7.99 18.08 -2.58
CA PHE A 253 -8.97 17.47 -1.68
C PHE A 253 -9.41 18.55 -0.68
N LEU A 254 -10.66 18.99 -0.81
CA LEU A 254 -11.36 19.84 0.14
C LEU A 254 -11.98 18.98 1.24
#